data_473d89082a7e5cca70916d80d85844a2
#
_entry.id   473d89082a7e5cca70916d80d85844a2
#
_cell.length_a   1.000
_cell.length_b   1.000
_cell.length_c   1.000
_cell.angle_alpha   90.00
_cell.angle_beta   90.00
_cell.angle_gamma   90.00
#
_symmetry.space_group_name_H-M   'P 1'
#
loop_
_entity.id
_entity.type
_entity.pdbx_description
1 polymer ?
#
loop_
_entity_poly.entity_id
_entity_poly.type
_entity_poly.pdbx_seq_one_letter_code
_entity_poly.pdbx_strand_id
1 'polypeptide(L)'
;MIRHIMLVKLHEIHEGKNRDEQIEELSGLIENMMKGAEEVASFSLDCESGSLDPVDADICIQSDFNDAEALEEFSLNMEHLAVSIKVAEHAETILAYDLKL
;
A
#
# COMPACT_ATOMS: atom_id res chain seq x y z
N MET A 1 11.64 -6.18 -14.76
CA MET A 1 11.21 -5.56 -13.49
C MET A 1 9.70 -5.40 -13.49
N ILE A 2 9.08 -5.56 -12.35
CA ILE A 2 7.63 -5.42 -12.19
C ILE A 2 7.35 -4.31 -11.22
N ARG A 3 6.44 -3.40 -11.57
CA ARG A 3 5.93 -2.36 -10.68
C ARG A 3 4.54 -2.74 -10.23
N HIS A 4 4.37 -2.85 -8.93
CA HIS A 4 3.09 -3.08 -8.28
C HIS A 4 2.56 -1.74 -7.80
N ILE A 5 1.35 -1.39 -8.22
CA ILE A 5 0.70 -0.13 -7.86
C ILE A 5 -0.55 -0.48 -7.07
N MET A 6 -0.69 0.12 -5.88
CA MET A 6 -1.86 -0.08 -5.05
C MET A 6 -2.45 1.28 -4.65
N LEU A 7 -3.73 1.43 -4.83
CA LEU A 7 -4.48 2.61 -4.41
C LEU A 7 -5.47 2.20 -3.32
N VAL A 8 -5.48 2.93 -2.22
CA VAL A 8 -6.34 2.64 -1.07
C VAL A 8 -7.21 3.85 -0.79
N LYS A 9 -8.52 3.64 -0.78
CA LYS A 9 -9.49 4.59 -0.29
C LYS A 9 -9.95 4.14 1.08
N LEU A 10 -9.83 5.00 2.08
CA LEU A 10 -10.18 4.69 3.46
C LEU A 10 -11.63 5.01 3.78
N HIS A 11 -12.18 4.32 4.77
CA HIS A 11 -13.43 4.74 5.38
C HIS A 11 -13.23 6.13 6.00
N GLU A 12 -14.27 6.93 6.00
CA GLU A 12 -14.23 8.25 6.58
C GLU A 12 -13.87 8.20 8.06
N ILE A 13 -14.43 7.23 8.78
CA ILE A 13 -14.13 6.98 10.20
C ILE A 13 -14.00 5.48 10.39
N HIS A 14 -12.96 5.06 11.12
CA HIS A 14 -12.74 3.68 11.51
C HIS A 14 -12.19 3.63 12.93
N GLU A 15 -12.86 2.92 13.81
CA GLU A 15 -12.49 2.81 15.23
C GLU A 15 -12.23 4.18 15.89
N GLY A 16 -13.08 5.15 15.57
CA GLY A 16 -12.99 6.51 16.10
C GLY A 16 -11.91 7.37 15.48
N LYS A 17 -11.21 6.90 14.47
CA LYS A 17 -10.16 7.64 13.77
C LYS A 17 -10.67 8.22 12.46
N ASN A 18 -10.39 9.49 12.21
CA ASN A 18 -10.66 10.12 10.91
C ASN A 18 -9.63 9.67 9.86
N ARG A 19 -9.78 10.13 8.62
CA ARG A 19 -8.87 9.73 7.53
C ARG A 19 -7.43 10.09 7.81
N ASP A 20 -7.17 11.29 8.31
CA ASP A 20 -5.80 11.73 8.59
C ASP A 20 -5.12 10.87 9.64
N GLU A 21 -5.84 10.52 10.70
CA GLU A 21 -5.33 9.63 11.75
C GLU A 21 -5.09 8.22 11.23
N GLN A 22 -5.98 7.71 10.36
CA GLN A 22 -5.79 6.42 9.71
C GLN A 22 -4.57 6.42 8.79
N ILE A 23 -4.39 7.48 8.00
CA ILE A 23 -3.23 7.63 7.11
C ILE A 23 -1.94 7.62 7.91
N GLU A 24 -1.87 8.35 9.02
CA GLU A 24 -0.69 8.41 9.87
C GLU A 24 -0.31 7.01 10.38
N GLU A 25 -1.27 6.26 10.88
CA GLU A 25 -1.04 4.90 11.37
C GLU A 25 -0.60 3.95 10.26
N LEU A 26 -1.35 3.92 9.16
CA LEU A 26 -1.09 2.99 8.06
C LEU A 26 0.20 3.31 7.30
N SER A 27 0.49 4.59 7.07
CA SER A 27 1.70 4.98 6.36
C SER A 27 2.96 4.55 7.12
N GLY A 28 2.95 4.66 8.44
CA GLY A 28 4.05 4.18 9.27
C GLY A 28 4.27 2.67 9.14
N LEU A 29 3.19 1.90 9.21
CA LEU A 29 3.24 0.45 9.06
C LEU A 29 3.73 0.03 7.68
N ILE A 30 3.21 0.66 6.62
CA ILE A 30 3.58 0.36 5.24
C ILE A 30 5.04 0.71 5.00
N GLU A 31 5.48 1.88 5.42
CA GLU A 31 6.87 2.30 5.23
C GLU A 31 7.86 1.36 5.91
N ASN A 32 7.60 0.98 7.14
CA ASN A 32 8.44 0.04 7.87
C ASN A 32 8.49 -1.33 7.20
N MET A 33 7.36 -1.82 6.74
CA MET A 33 7.27 -3.08 5.99
C MET A 33 8.12 -3.04 4.73
N MET A 34 7.96 -1.99 3.93
CA MET A 34 8.67 -1.85 2.66
C MET A 34 10.18 -1.72 2.85
N LYS A 35 10.61 -0.97 3.84
CA LYS A 35 12.03 -0.80 4.15
C LYS A 35 12.69 -2.11 4.62
N GLY A 36 11.93 -2.95 5.30
CA GLY A 36 12.43 -4.22 5.82
C GLY A 36 12.35 -5.39 4.85
N ALA A 37 11.68 -5.23 3.71
CA ALA A 37 11.46 -6.31 2.77
C ALA A 37 12.59 -6.38 1.74
N GLU A 38 13.37 -7.47 1.78
CA GLU A 38 14.49 -7.69 0.85
C GLU A 38 14.03 -7.82 -0.59
N GLU A 39 12.81 -8.29 -0.81
CA GLU A 39 12.23 -8.51 -2.14
C GLU A 39 11.93 -7.20 -2.87
N VAL A 40 11.75 -6.11 -2.14
CA VAL A 40 11.41 -4.80 -2.70
C VAL A 40 12.68 -4.09 -3.19
N ALA A 41 12.77 -3.85 -4.49
CA ALA A 41 13.91 -3.15 -5.08
C ALA A 41 13.85 -1.65 -4.78
N SER A 42 12.67 -1.06 -4.89
CA SER A 42 12.41 0.34 -4.56
C SER A 42 10.92 0.55 -4.32
N PHE A 43 10.56 1.60 -3.58
CA PHE A 43 9.15 1.93 -3.38
C PHE A 43 8.96 3.43 -3.20
N SER A 44 7.73 3.87 -3.45
CA SER A 44 7.26 5.19 -3.08
C SER A 44 5.89 5.08 -2.42
N LEU A 45 5.65 5.93 -1.45
CA LEU A 45 4.40 6.00 -0.70
C LEU A 45 3.93 7.45 -0.74
N ASP A 46 2.75 7.68 -1.30
CA ASP A 46 2.16 8.99 -1.42
C ASP A 46 0.80 9.01 -0.72
N CYS A 47 0.66 9.92 0.23
CA CYS A 47 -0.57 10.12 0.98
C CYS A 47 -1.06 11.57 0.90
N GLU A 48 -0.40 12.41 0.13
CA GLU A 48 -0.64 13.86 0.12
C GLU A 48 -1.33 14.38 -1.13
N SER A 49 -1.19 13.68 -2.23
CA SER A 49 -1.65 14.18 -3.54
C SER A 49 -3.15 14.38 -3.64
N GLY A 50 -3.88 13.88 -2.67
CA GLY A 50 -5.33 13.95 -2.70
C GLY A 50 -5.90 13.17 -3.88
N SER A 51 -7.16 13.38 -4.12
CA SER A 51 -7.83 12.70 -5.20
C SER A 51 -7.71 13.47 -6.51
N LEU A 52 -7.39 12.73 -7.57
CA LEU A 52 -7.54 13.21 -8.94
C LEU A 52 -8.77 12.50 -9.51
N ASP A 53 -9.74 13.28 -9.98
CA ASP A 53 -10.91 12.70 -10.63
C ASP A 53 -10.47 11.79 -11.79
N PRO A 54 -11.08 10.62 -11.98
CA PRO A 54 -12.20 10.06 -11.19
C PRO A 54 -11.74 9.17 -10.02
N VAL A 55 -10.45 9.06 -9.76
CA VAL A 55 -9.92 8.19 -8.71
C VAL A 55 -9.78 8.99 -7.42
N ASP A 56 -10.52 8.59 -6.42
CA ASP A 56 -10.46 9.18 -5.09
C ASP A 56 -9.74 8.18 -4.17
N ALA A 57 -8.46 8.39 -3.95
CA ALA A 57 -7.64 7.53 -3.11
C ALA A 57 -6.90 8.34 -2.05
N ASP A 58 -6.71 7.74 -0.89
CA ASP A 58 -6.01 8.36 0.24
C ASP A 58 -4.55 7.97 0.29
N ILE A 59 -4.22 6.76 -0.16
CA ILE A 59 -2.86 6.21 -0.13
C ILE A 59 -2.54 5.60 -1.49
N CYS A 60 -1.36 5.94 -2.02
CA CYS A 60 -0.82 5.33 -3.22
C CYS A 60 0.52 4.70 -2.88
N ILE A 61 0.66 3.40 -3.15
CA ILE A 61 1.91 2.67 -2.94
C ILE A 61 2.38 2.17 -4.30
N GLN A 62 3.63 2.49 -4.66
CA GLN A 62 4.28 1.95 -5.84
C GLN A 62 5.52 1.22 -5.38
N SER A 63 5.65 -0.05 -5.75
CA SER A 63 6.79 -0.86 -5.36
C SER A 63 7.33 -1.62 -6.56
N ASP A 64 8.65 -1.64 -6.71
CA ASP A 64 9.31 -2.30 -7.81
C ASP A 64 9.99 -3.59 -7.32
N PHE A 65 9.84 -4.64 -8.11
CA PHE A 65 10.41 -5.96 -7.86
C PHE A 65 11.23 -6.36 -9.07
N ASN A 66 12.36 -7.03 -8.84
CA ASN A 66 13.25 -7.44 -9.93
C ASN A 66 12.57 -8.38 -10.92
N ASP A 67 11.68 -9.24 -10.43
CA ASP A 67 10.95 -10.22 -11.24
C ASP A 67 9.66 -10.64 -10.54
N ALA A 68 8.90 -11.50 -11.21
CA ALA A 68 7.63 -12.02 -10.68
C ALA A 68 7.83 -12.89 -9.44
N GLU A 69 8.97 -13.59 -9.35
CA GLU A 69 9.29 -14.43 -8.21
C GLU A 69 9.46 -13.59 -6.93
N ALA A 70 10.16 -12.46 -7.04
CA ALA A 70 10.34 -11.54 -5.91
C ALA A 70 8.99 -10.99 -5.44
N LEU A 71 8.11 -10.63 -6.36
CA LEU A 71 6.76 -10.16 -6.02
C LEU A 71 5.97 -11.25 -5.30
N GLU A 72 6.04 -12.49 -5.78
CA GLU A 72 5.36 -13.61 -5.16
C GLU A 72 5.88 -13.88 -3.76
N GLU A 73 7.20 -13.88 -3.56
CA GLU A 73 7.81 -14.06 -2.25
C GLU A 73 7.37 -12.96 -1.27
N PHE A 74 7.34 -11.71 -1.74
CA PHE A 74 6.85 -10.59 -0.94
C PHE A 74 5.39 -10.80 -0.54
N SER A 75 4.55 -11.26 -1.45
CA SER A 75 3.13 -11.51 -1.21
C SER A 75 2.90 -12.55 -0.10
N LEU A 76 3.83 -13.50 0.04
CA LEU A 76 3.76 -14.55 1.05
C LEU A 76 4.48 -14.20 2.36
N ASN A 77 5.16 -13.06 2.40
CA ASN A 77 5.88 -12.60 3.57
C ASN A 77 4.90 -12.34 4.73
N MET A 78 5.23 -12.85 5.92
CA MET A 78 4.35 -12.75 7.09
C MET A 78 4.07 -11.30 7.50
N GLU A 79 5.07 -10.44 7.41
CA GLU A 79 4.89 -9.02 7.73
C GLU A 79 3.97 -8.35 6.71
N HIS A 80 4.12 -8.68 5.42
CA HIS A 80 3.23 -8.19 4.38
C HIS A 80 1.78 -8.63 4.65
N LEU A 81 1.57 -9.89 5.01
CA LEU A 81 0.24 -10.40 5.32
C LEU A 81 -0.38 -9.65 6.50
N ALA A 82 0.39 -9.43 7.57
CA ALA A 82 -0.09 -8.71 8.75
C ALA A 82 -0.49 -7.26 8.42
N VAL A 83 0.36 -6.56 7.67
CA VAL A 83 0.06 -5.17 7.25
C VAL A 83 -1.11 -5.13 6.29
N SER A 84 -1.21 -6.09 5.38
CA SER A 84 -2.32 -6.18 4.42
C SER A 84 -3.67 -6.34 5.11
N ILE A 85 -3.72 -7.15 6.16
CA ILE A 85 -4.94 -7.32 6.96
C ILE A 85 -5.32 -5.99 7.61
N LYS A 86 -4.35 -5.29 8.18
CA LYS A 86 -4.59 -4.01 8.82
C LYS A 86 -5.09 -2.96 7.82
N VAL A 87 -4.48 -2.88 6.65
CA VAL A 87 -4.94 -1.98 5.59
C VAL A 87 -6.36 -2.31 5.16
N ALA A 88 -6.66 -3.61 4.99
CA ALA A 88 -7.98 -4.05 4.58
C ALA A 88 -9.07 -3.67 5.59
N GLU A 89 -8.77 -3.67 6.89
CA GLU A 89 -9.70 -3.24 7.93
C GLU A 89 -10.12 -1.78 7.78
N HIS A 90 -9.20 -0.94 7.33
CA HIS A 90 -9.45 0.50 7.16
C HIS A 90 -10.00 0.86 5.78
N ALA A 91 -9.85 -0.01 4.80
CA ALA A 91 -10.13 0.32 3.41
C ALA A 91 -11.60 0.17 3.03
N GLU A 92 -12.15 1.21 2.42
CA GLU A 92 -13.42 1.12 1.71
C GLU A 92 -13.22 0.44 0.35
N THR A 93 -12.13 0.79 -0.33
CA THR A 93 -11.80 0.25 -1.65
C THR A 93 -10.30 0.11 -1.78
N ILE A 94 -9.85 -0.99 -2.39
CA ILE A 94 -8.45 -1.22 -2.76
C ILE A 94 -8.42 -1.58 -4.24
N LEU A 95 -7.55 -0.90 -5.00
CA LEU A 95 -7.27 -1.20 -6.39
C LEU A 95 -5.80 -1.53 -6.53
N ALA A 96 -5.48 -2.56 -7.28
CA ALA A 96 -4.11 -2.97 -7.50
C ALA A 96 -3.87 -3.27 -8.98
N TYR A 97 -2.68 -2.96 -9.45
CA TYR A 97 -2.27 -3.19 -10.83
C TYR A 97 -0.78 -3.48 -10.89
N ASP A 98 -0.41 -4.50 -11.65
CA ASP A 98 0.99 -4.86 -11.88
C ASP A 98 1.40 -4.48 -13.29
N LEU A 99 2.51 -3.75 -13.39
CA LEU A 99 3.03 -3.23 -14.64
C LEU A 99 4.40 -3.83 -14.93
N LYS A 100 4.56 -4.41 -16.12
CA LYS A 100 5.88 -4.85 -16.58
C LYS A 100 6.65 -3.67 -17.14
N LEU A 101 7.82 -3.44 -16.59
CA LEU A 101 8.73 -2.39 -17.05
C LEU A 101 9.73 -2.90 -18.06
#